data_2a6e15e3dac35b9aa678fe3571e83f9e
#
_entry.id   2a6e15e3dac35b9aa678fe3571e83f9e
#
_cell.length_a   1.000
_cell.length_b   1.000
_cell.length_c   1.000
_cell.angle_alpha   90.00
_cell.angle_beta   90.00
_cell.angle_gamma   90.00
#
_symmetry.space_group_name_H-M   'P 1'
#
loop_
_entity.id
_entity.type
_entity.pdbx_description
1 polymer ?
#
loop_
_entity_poly.entity_id
_entity_poly.type
_entity_poly.pdbx_seq_one_letter_code
_entity_poly.pdbx_strand_id
1 'polypeptide(L)'
;MSSLLSSLSKTIHASLALAIILFLGLSYLNDGIAFDTLFWSWLFRYIHVVVAIMWIGLLWYFNFVQIPNMGKIPDEQKPAIGKVIAPAALFYFRWAAAFTVLSGLILALLNGYLHDAMTFSIGSGVPKHTAIGIGMWLGIVMAFNVWFVIWPNQKRALGIVDCDPELKAKSARMAMLFSRTNTLLSLPMLLSMVAAQNLY
;
A
#
# COMPACT_ATOMS: atom_id res chain seq x y z
N MET A 1 10.87 14.12 26.73
CA MET A 1 11.06 13.17 25.61
C MET A 1 10.40 11.82 25.88
N SER A 2 10.58 11.21 27.05
CA SER A 2 9.96 9.89 27.36
C SER A 2 8.44 9.90 27.22
N SER A 3 7.73 10.91 27.72
CA SER A 3 6.26 11.03 27.63
C SER A 3 5.69 11.22 26.22
N LEU A 4 6.51 11.73 25.29
CA LEU A 4 6.16 11.88 23.89
C LEU A 4 6.30 10.53 23.17
N LEU A 5 7.44 9.87 23.36
CA LEU A 5 7.76 8.60 22.68
C LEU A 5 7.01 7.39 23.27
N SER A 6 6.49 7.47 24.49
CA SER A 6 5.66 6.41 25.08
C SER A 6 4.23 6.35 24.52
N SER A 7 3.81 7.33 23.72
CA SER A 7 2.48 7.38 23.09
C SER A 7 2.62 7.45 21.58
N LEU A 8 2.18 6.41 20.85
CA LEU A 8 2.21 6.37 19.39
C LEU A 8 1.51 7.58 18.78
N SER A 9 0.36 7.99 19.29
CA SER A 9 -0.37 9.16 18.79
C SER A 9 0.46 10.44 18.91
N LYS A 10 1.09 10.69 20.07
CA LYS A 10 1.96 11.86 20.25
C LYS A 10 3.18 11.82 19.34
N THR A 11 3.77 10.63 19.16
CA THR A 11 4.91 10.43 18.27
C THR A 11 4.54 10.75 16.81
N ILE A 12 3.39 10.29 16.34
CA ILE A 12 2.90 10.58 14.98
C ILE A 12 2.65 12.08 14.79
N HIS A 13 1.97 12.74 15.75
CA HIS A 13 1.75 14.19 15.65
C HIS A 13 3.06 14.98 15.65
N ALA A 14 4.04 14.59 16.47
CA ALA A 14 5.35 15.20 16.47
C ALA A 14 6.10 14.99 15.14
N SER A 15 6.02 13.79 14.57
CA SER A 15 6.61 13.49 13.25
C SER A 15 5.98 14.33 12.14
N LEU A 16 4.66 14.48 12.14
CA LEU A 16 3.95 15.33 11.18
C LEU A 16 4.34 16.81 11.36
N ALA A 17 4.44 17.29 12.60
CA ALA A 17 4.89 18.66 12.88
C ALA A 17 6.32 18.89 12.37
N LEU A 18 7.24 17.96 12.60
CA LEU A 18 8.60 18.03 12.07
C LEU A 18 8.64 18.02 10.54
N ALA A 19 7.80 17.19 9.89
CA ALA A 19 7.70 17.18 8.43
C ALA A 19 7.18 18.53 7.88
N ILE A 20 6.19 19.14 8.53
CA ILE A 20 5.68 20.46 8.16
C ILE A 20 6.76 21.55 8.36
N ILE A 21 7.46 21.53 9.50
CA ILE A 21 8.55 22.49 9.76
C ILE A 21 9.66 22.36 8.71
N LEU A 22 10.05 21.13 8.38
CA LEU A 22 11.05 20.87 7.34
C LEU A 22 10.57 21.38 5.98
N PHE A 23 9.31 21.09 5.62
CA PHE A 23 8.72 21.56 4.37
C PHE A 23 8.71 23.09 4.28
N LEU A 24 8.25 23.78 5.34
CA LEU A 24 8.24 25.24 5.39
C LEU A 24 9.64 25.83 5.31
N GLY A 25 10.63 25.21 5.99
CA GLY A 25 12.03 25.63 5.91
C GLY A 25 12.62 25.49 4.51
N LEU A 26 12.38 24.35 3.84
CA LEU A 26 12.81 24.14 2.46
C LEU A 26 12.10 25.11 1.48
N SER A 27 10.82 25.37 1.70
CA SER A 27 10.05 26.32 0.90
C SER A 27 10.55 27.75 1.05
N TYR A 28 10.92 28.16 2.26
CA TYR A 28 11.53 29.47 2.51
C TYR A 28 12.87 29.66 1.76
N LEU A 29 13.68 28.58 1.69
CA LEU A 29 14.95 28.61 0.94
C LEU A 29 14.77 28.65 -0.59
N ASN A 30 13.55 28.39 -1.09
CA ASN A 30 13.21 28.42 -2.51
C ASN A 30 12.19 29.52 -2.86
N ASP A 31 12.30 30.70 -2.22
CA ASP A 31 11.48 31.90 -2.47
C ASP A 31 9.95 31.70 -2.29
N GLY A 32 9.56 30.70 -1.48
CA GLY A 32 8.17 30.47 -1.09
C GLY A 32 7.50 29.27 -1.76
N ILE A 33 6.18 29.17 -1.57
CA ILE A 33 5.34 28.09 -2.07
C ILE A 33 4.33 28.66 -3.07
N ALA A 34 4.38 28.20 -4.31
CA ALA A 34 3.28 28.37 -5.25
C ALA A 34 2.34 27.15 -5.16
N PHE A 35 1.04 27.38 -4.88
CA PHE A 35 0.03 26.32 -4.84
C PHE A 35 -0.49 25.97 -6.25
N ASP A 36 0.44 25.64 -7.14
CA ASP A 36 0.21 25.26 -8.53
C ASP A 36 0.11 23.73 -8.72
N THR A 37 0.05 23.30 -9.96
CA THR A 37 0.01 21.87 -10.31
C THR A 37 1.25 21.12 -9.84
N LEU A 38 2.41 21.75 -9.79
CA LEU A 38 3.65 21.15 -9.32
C LEU A 38 3.57 20.82 -7.82
N PHE A 39 3.05 21.78 -7.02
CA PHE A 39 2.83 21.58 -5.60
C PHE A 39 1.87 20.39 -5.35
N TRP A 40 0.72 20.37 -6.03
CA TRP A 40 -0.26 19.29 -5.85
C TRP A 40 0.28 17.95 -6.32
N SER A 41 1.03 17.91 -7.41
CA SER A 41 1.71 16.69 -7.88
C SER A 41 2.73 16.18 -6.87
N TRP A 42 3.52 17.08 -6.27
CA TRP A 42 4.45 16.73 -5.21
C TRP A 42 3.73 16.19 -3.98
N LEU A 43 2.68 16.85 -3.50
CA LEU A 43 1.92 16.43 -2.32
C LEU A 43 1.28 15.06 -2.52
N PHE A 44 0.60 14.83 -3.65
CA PHE A 44 0.00 13.53 -3.93
C PHE A 44 1.04 12.43 -4.16
N ARG A 45 2.23 12.75 -4.66
CA ARG A 45 3.35 11.82 -4.73
C ARG A 45 3.86 11.45 -3.34
N TYR A 46 4.02 12.42 -2.46
CA TYR A 46 4.40 12.17 -1.07
C TYR A 46 3.39 11.26 -0.37
N ILE A 47 2.10 11.58 -0.45
CA ILE A 47 1.02 10.75 0.10
C ILE A 47 1.07 9.33 -0.49
N HIS A 48 1.19 9.21 -1.82
CA HIS A 48 1.26 7.94 -2.52
C HIS A 48 2.41 7.06 -2.01
N VAL A 49 3.58 7.62 -1.87
CA VAL A 49 4.75 6.88 -1.38
C VAL A 49 4.55 6.43 0.07
N VAL A 50 4.07 7.30 0.95
CA VAL A 50 3.85 6.96 2.38
C VAL A 50 2.84 5.82 2.54
N VAL A 51 1.69 5.90 1.83
CA VAL A 51 0.68 4.85 1.93
C VAL A 51 1.10 3.57 1.21
N ALA A 52 1.88 3.66 0.13
CA ALA A 52 2.45 2.51 -0.56
C ALA A 52 3.46 1.76 0.32
N ILE A 53 4.30 2.46 1.09
CA ILE A 53 5.21 1.85 2.08
C ILE A 53 4.41 1.03 3.10
N MET A 54 3.32 1.58 3.62
CA MET A 54 2.44 0.85 4.55
C MET A 54 1.82 -0.39 3.89
N TRP A 55 1.30 -0.25 2.67
CA TRP A 55 0.67 -1.36 1.95
C TRP A 55 1.65 -2.49 1.64
N ILE A 56 2.75 -2.17 0.96
CA ILE A 56 3.74 -3.17 0.54
C ILE A 56 4.50 -3.74 1.73
N GLY A 57 4.82 -2.91 2.73
CA GLY A 57 5.46 -3.35 3.97
C GLY A 57 4.61 -4.38 4.73
N LEU A 58 3.29 -4.15 4.85
CA LEU A 58 2.39 -5.12 5.46
C LEU A 58 2.18 -6.38 4.60
N LEU A 59 2.15 -6.26 3.27
CA LEU A 59 2.14 -7.41 2.36
C LEU A 59 3.34 -8.33 2.61
N TRP A 60 4.53 -7.75 2.68
CA TRP A 60 5.76 -8.49 2.91
C TRP A 60 5.85 -9.03 4.35
N TYR A 61 5.40 -8.26 5.35
CA TYR A 61 5.28 -8.76 6.71
C TYR A 61 4.41 -10.03 6.78
N PHE A 62 3.23 -10.02 6.17
CA PHE A 62 2.37 -11.21 6.14
C PHE A 62 3.06 -12.40 5.49
N ASN A 63 3.73 -12.21 4.36
CA ASN A 63 4.27 -13.30 3.56
C ASN A 63 5.65 -13.78 4.00
N PHE A 64 6.50 -12.89 4.54
CA PHE A 64 7.85 -13.25 4.98
C PHE A 64 7.93 -13.56 6.47
N VAL A 65 7.01 -13.02 7.29
CA VAL A 65 7.10 -13.17 8.74
C VAL A 65 5.90 -13.95 9.29
N GLN A 66 4.68 -13.43 9.16
CA GLN A 66 3.53 -13.99 9.87
C GLN A 66 3.15 -15.38 9.35
N ILE A 67 2.87 -15.54 8.06
CA ILE A 67 2.40 -16.80 7.47
C ILE A 67 3.40 -17.95 7.69
N PRO A 68 4.71 -17.80 7.42
CA PRO A 68 5.67 -18.89 7.60
C PRO A 68 5.84 -19.33 9.06
N ASN A 69 5.61 -18.43 10.01
CA ASN A 69 5.79 -18.73 11.43
C ASN A 69 4.51 -19.22 12.13
N MET A 70 3.33 -19.10 11.51
CA MET A 70 2.09 -19.56 12.13
C MET A 70 2.09 -21.05 12.50
N GLY A 71 2.78 -21.90 11.74
CA GLY A 71 2.93 -23.31 12.05
C GLY A 71 3.85 -23.63 13.25
N LYS A 72 4.67 -22.66 13.66
CA LYS A 72 5.60 -22.79 14.80
C LYS A 72 5.00 -22.29 16.11
N ILE A 73 3.85 -21.62 16.05
CA ILE A 73 3.17 -21.04 17.21
C ILE A 73 2.27 -22.13 17.81
N PRO A 74 2.35 -22.40 19.13
CA PRO A 74 1.43 -23.29 19.81
C PRO A 74 -0.04 -22.89 19.59
N ASP A 75 -0.94 -23.88 19.50
CA ASP A 75 -2.34 -23.62 19.16
C ASP A 75 -3.04 -22.69 20.14
N GLU A 76 -2.67 -22.75 21.42
CA GLU A 76 -3.22 -21.88 22.47
C GLU A 76 -2.84 -20.41 22.29
N GLN A 77 -1.74 -20.10 21.60
CA GLN A 77 -1.23 -18.75 21.37
C GLN A 77 -1.70 -18.16 20.02
N LYS A 78 -2.10 -18.99 19.06
CA LYS A 78 -2.59 -18.54 17.75
C LYS A 78 -3.74 -17.54 17.83
N PRO A 79 -4.68 -17.63 18.78
CA PRO A 79 -5.75 -16.64 18.93
C PRO A 79 -5.25 -15.21 19.16
N ALA A 80 -4.12 -15.02 19.85
CA ALA A 80 -3.53 -13.69 20.05
C ALA A 80 -3.17 -13.02 18.71
N ILE A 81 -2.61 -13.80 17.79
CA ILE A 81 -2.30 -13.32 16.44
C ILE A 81 -3.59 -13.12 15.62
N GLY A 82 -4.44 -14.16 15.54
CA GLY A 82 -5.61 -14.18 14.67
C GLY A 82 -6.73 -13.23 15.08
N LYS A 83 -6.93 -13.01 16.40
CA LYS A 83 -8.02 -12.17 16.92
C LYS A 83 -7.61 -10.73 17.22
N VAL A 84 -6.32 -10.45 17.41
CA VAL A 84 -5.84 -9.13 17.83
C VAL A 84 -4.93 -8.50 16.75
N ILE A 85 -3.80 -9.13 16.47
CA ILE A 85 -2.79 -8.53 15.59
C ILE A 85 -3.23 -8.52 14.12
N ALA A 86 -3.69 -9.66 13.60
CA ALA A 86 -4.04 -9.77 12.20
C ALA A 86 -5.21 -8.84 11.78
N PRO A 87 -6.33 -8.71 12.52
CA PRO A 87 -7.39 -7.77 12.17
C PRO A 87 -6.90 -6.31 12.12
N ALA A 88 -6.07 -5.89 13.07
CA ALA A 88 -5.49 -4.55 13.11
C ALA A 88 -4.58 -4.30 11.91
N ALA A 89 -3.65 -5.22 11.63
CA ALA A 89 -2.75 -5.12 10.48
C ALA A 89 -3.51 -5.12 9.15
N LEU A 90 -4.55 -5.95 9.02
CA LEU A 90 -5.41 -6.01 7.84
C LEU A 90 -6.26 -4.75 7.63
N PHE A 91 -6.61 -4.02 8.68
CA PHE A 91 -7.25 -2.73 8.54
C PHE A 91 -6.34 -1.75 7.80
N TYR A 92 -5.12 -1.54 8.28
CA TYR A 92 -4.14 -0.68 7.62
C TYR A 92 -3.78 -1.16 6.22
N PHE A 93 -3.60 -2.46 6.04
CA PHE A 93 -3.28 -3.08 4.75
C PHE A 93 -4.30 -2.74 3.65
N ARG A 94 -5.60 -2.88 3.95
CA ARG A 94 -6.66 -2.60 2.98
C ARG A 94 -6.78 -1.12 2.64
N TRP A 95 -6.79 -0.27 3.67
CA TRP A 95 -6.94 1.16 3.45
C TRP A 95 -5.70 1.75 2.79
N ALA A 96 -4.51 1.30 3.16
CA ALA A 96 -3.29 1.70 2.48
C ALA A 96 -3.31 1.30 0.99
N ALA A 97 -3.81 0.10 0.63
CA ALA A 97 -3.99 -0.29 -0.76
C ALA A 97 -4.95 0.65 -1.51
N ALA A 98 -6.12 0.96 -0.92
CA ALA A 98 -7.09 1.86 -1.53
C ALA A 98 -6.53 3.27 -1.73
N PHE A 99 -5.90 3.84 -0.71
CA PHE A 99 -5.31 5.18 -0.79
C PHE A 99 -4.09 5.24 -1.72
N THR A 100 -3.33 4.13 -1.86
CA THR A 100 -2.24 4.06 -2.85
C THR A 100 -2.79 4.17 -4.26
N VAL A 101 -3.83 3.39 -4.60
CA VAL A 101 -4.45 3.47 -5.93
C VAL A 101 -5.06 4.86 -6.16
N LEU A 102 -5.84 5.37 -5.21
CA LEU A 102 -6.48 6.67 -5.35
C LEU A 102 -5.47 7.81 -5.56
N SER A 103 -4.46 7.90 -4.69
CA SER A 103 -3.43 8.94 -4.81
C SER A 103 -2.59 8.80 -6.07
N GLY A 104 -2.32 7.57 -6.52
CA GLY A 104 -1.63 7.30 -7.78
C GLY A 104 -2.42 7.75 -9.02
N LEU A 105 -3.73 7.51 -9.03
CA LEU A 105 -4.61 7.99 -10.11
C LEU A 105 -4.70 9.52 -10.15
N ILE A 106 -4.84 10.17 -8.99
CA ILE A 106 -4.83 11.64 -8.89
C ILE A 106 -3.49 12.19 -9.38
N LEU A 107 -2.38 11.57 -8.97
CA LEU A 107 -1.04 11.97 -9.40
C LEU A 107 -0.88 11.85 -10.92
N ALA A 108 -1.35 10.76 -11.53
CA ALA A 108 -1.32 10.56 -12.97
C ALA A 108 -2.17 11.59 -13.72
N LEU A 109 -3.33 11.94 -13.17
CA LEU A 109 -4.22 12.97 -13.71
C LEU A 109 -3.55 14.35 -13.66
N LEU A 110 -3.00 14.75 -12.53
CA LEU A 110 -2.32 16.05 -12.35
C LEU A 110 -1.12 16.20 -13.29
N ASN A 111 -0.42 15.12 -13.59
CA ASN A 111 0.72 15.13 -14.51
C ASN A 111 0.32 14.88 -15.97
N GLY A 112 -0.96 14.76 -16.31
CA GLY A 112 -1.50 14.68 -17.67
C GLY A 112 -1.26 13.36 -18.40
N TYR A 113 -0.72 12.32 -17.74
CA TYR A 113 -0.42 11.04 -18.41
C TYR A 113 -1.39 9.89 -18.09
N LEU A 114 -2.49 10.17 -17.38
CA LEU A 114 -3.40 9.10 -16.92
C LEU A 114 -3.93 8.26 -18.09
N HIS A 115 -4.41 8.90 -19.16
CA HIS A 115 -4.94 8.19 -20.31
C HIS A 115 -3.87 7.32 -20.99
N ASP A 116 -2.72 7.90 -21.28
CA ASP A 116 -1.60 7.21 -21.91
C ASP A 116 -1.12 6.01 -21.06
N ALA A 117 -0.98 6.19 -19.75
CA ALA A 117 -0.59 5.11 -18.86
C ALA A 117 -1.63 3.98 -18.83
N MET A 118 -2.93 4.30 -18.76
CA MET A 118 -4.00 3.30 -18.76
C MET A 118 -4.13 2.54 -20.07
N THR A 119 -3.72 3.14 -21.20
CA THR A 119 -3.69 2.53 -22.53
C THR A 119 -2.30 2.02 -22.95
N PHE A 120 -1.34 1.94 -22.01
CA PHE A 120 0.05 1.54 -22.27
C PHE A 120 0.74 2.37 -23.37
N SER A 121 0.37 3.63 -23.52
CA SER A 121 0.82 4.53 -24.59
C SER A 121 0.54 4.02 -26.00
N ILE A 122 -0.48 3.20 -26.20
CA ILE A 122 -0.89 2.78 -27.54
C ILE A 122 -1.33 4.02 -28.29
N GLY A 123 -0.56 4.40 -29.33
CA GLY A 123 -0.78 5.59 -30.14
C GLY A 123 0.15 6.77 -29.85
N SER A 124 0.57 7.01 -28.61
CA SER A 124 1.55 8.06 -28.27
C SER A 124 3.01 7.56 -28.31
N GLY A 125 3.23 6.26 -28.07
CA GLY A 125 4.55 5.63 -28.14
C GLY A 125 5.55 6.10 -27.08
N VAL A 126 5.11 6.68 -25.96
CA VAL A 126 5.97 7.23 -24.91
C VAL A 126 6.40 6.13 -23.93
N PRO A 127 7.68 5.69 -23.90
CA PRO A 127 8.13 4.56 -23.07
C PRO A 127 7.89 4.78 -21.58
N LYS A 128 8.06 6.00 -21.11
CA LYS A 128 7.75 6.40 -19.72
C LYS A 128 6.31 6.10 -19.33
N HIS A 129 5.35 6.44 -20.18
CA HIS A 129 3.93 6.22 -19.93
C HIS A 129 3.57 4.73 -20.01
N THR A 130 4.23 3.97 -20.89
CA THR A 130 4.09 2.50 -20.90
C THR A 130 4.60 1.88 -19.61
N ALA A 131 5.79 2.27 -19.16
CA ALA A 131 6.38 1.74 -17.93
C ALA A 131 5.50 2.04 -16.71
N ILE A 132 5.06 3.31 -16.54
CA ILE A 132 4.19 3.67 -15.42
C ILE A 132 2.82 2.95 -15.52
N GLY A 133 2.29 2.78 -16.73
CA GLY A 133 1.04 2.07 -16.99
C GLY A 133 1.09 0.62 -16.54
N ILE A 134 2.18 -0.10 -16.84
CA ILE A 134 2.40 -1.46 -16.32
C ILE A 134 2.35 -1.47 -14.80
N GLY A 135 3.08 -0.57 -14.14
CA GLY A 135 3.07 -0.45 -12.68
C GLY A 135 1.69 -0.13 -12.12
N MET A 136 0.93 0.78 -12.76
CA MET A 136 -0.43 1.14 -12.36
C MET A 136 -1.39 -0.05 -12.46
N TRP A 137 -1.40 -0.79 -13.56
CA TRP A 137 -2.26 -1.96 -13.72
C TRP A 137 -1.92 -3.07 -12.73
N LEU A 138 -0.64 -3.35 -12.49
CA LEU A 138 -0.23 -4.31 -11.47
C LEU A 138 -0.71 -3.87 -10.08
N GLY A 139 -0.57 -2.59 -9.73
CA GLY A 139 -1.09 -2.04 -8.48
C GLY A 139 -2.61 -2.15 -8.35
N ILE A 140 -3.36 -1.85 -9.41
CA ILE A 140 -4.82 -1.96 -9.44
C ILE A 140 -5.25 -3.43 -9.24
N VAL A 141 -4.65 -4.38 -9.96
CA VAL A 141 -4.91 -5.82 -9.80
C VAL A 141 -4.62 -6.28 -8.38
N MET A 142 -3.49 -5.85 -7.82
CA MET A 142 -3.12 -6.18 -6.44
C MET A 142 -4.11 -5.60 -5.42
N ALA A 143 -4.57 -4.36 -5.60
CA ALA A 143 -5.58 -3.75 -4.73
C ALA A 143 -6.95 -4.42 -4.88
N PHE A 144 -7.35 -4.79 -6.11
CA PHE A 144 -8.54 -5.60 -6.34
C PHE A 144 -8.47 -6.92 -5.57
N ASN A 145 -7.35 -7.63 -5.66
CA ASN A 145 -7.14 -8.85 -4.89
C ASN A 145 -7.30 -8.62 -3.37
N VAL A 146 -6.78 -7.51 -2.85
CA VAL A 146 -6.90 -7.17 -1.41
C VAL A 146 -8.36 -7.04 -1.01
N TRP A 147 -9.16 -6.27 -1.73
CA TRP A 147 -10.52 -5.93 -1.33
C TRP A 147 -11.53 -7.01 -1.66
N PHE A 148 -11.42 -7.65 -2.82
CA PHE A 148 -12.46 -8.53 -3.35
C PHE A 148 -12.14 -10.02 -3.21
N VAL A 149 -10.88 -10.39 -2.97
CA VAL A 149 -10.49 -11.78 -2.78
C VAL A 149 -9.92 -12.02 -1.39
N ILE A 150 -8.84 -11.31 -1.01
CA ILE A 150 -8.14 -11.56 0.25
C ILE A 150 -9.05 -11.24 1.42
N TRP A 151 -9.63 -10.06 1.48
CA TRP A 151 -10.43 -9.62 2.62
C TRP A 151 -11.68 -10.47 2.89
N PRO A 152 -12.54 -10.81 1.91
CA PRO A 152 -13.68 -11.71 2.16
C PRO A 152 -13.26 -13.08 2.71
N ASN A 153 -12.17 -13.63 2.20
CA ASN A 153 -11.64 -14.91 2.67
C ASN A 153 -10.97 -14.78 4.05
N GLN A 154 -10.30 -13.68 4.34
CA GLN A 154 -9.73 -13.42 5.65
C GLN A 154 -10.81 -13.27 6.73
N LYS A 155 -11.95 -12.65 6.44
CA LYS A 155 -13.06 -12.56 7.40
C LYS A 155 -13.53 -13.95 7.87
N ARG A 156 -13.62 -14.92 6.96
CA ARG A 156 -13.98 -16.31 7.29
C ARG A 156 -12.83 -17.01 8.02
N ALA A 157 -11.62 -16.89 7.51
CA ALA A 157 -10.43 -17.53 8.09
C ALA A 157 -10.18 -17.12 9.55
N LEU A 158 -10.42 -15.85 9.86
CA LEU A 158 -10.24 -15.30 11.22
C LEU A 158 -11.47 -15.46 12.13
N GLY A 159 -12.59 -15.98 11.60
CA GLY A 159 -13.83 -16.13 12.36
C GLY A 159 -14.54 -14.81 12.63
N ILE A 160 -14.32 -13.77 11.82
CA ILE A 160 -15.09 -12.52 11.84
C ILE A 160 -16.48 -12.76 11.25
N VAL A 161 -16.56 -13.67 10.30
CA VAL A 161 -17.79 -14.20 9.72
C VAL A 161 -17.80 -15.69 9.97
N ASP A 162 -18.87 -16.18 10.62
CA ASP A 162 -19.05 -17.60 10.92
C ASP A 162 -19.22 -18.42 9.64
N CYS A 163 -18.56 -19.57 9.61
CA CYS A 163 -18.67 -20.56 8.55
C CYS A 163 -18.23 -21.92 9.08
N ASP A 164 -18.56 -22.98 8.34
CA ASP A 164 -18.11 -24.33 8.67
C ASP A 164 -16.58 -24.45 8.61
N PRO A 165 -16.00 -25.45 9.31
CA PRO A 165 -14.54 -25.65 9.38
C PRO A 165 -13.88 -25.88 8.00
N GLU A 166 -14.55 -26.54 7.08
CA GLU A 166 -14.01 -26.80 5.75
C GLU A 166 -13.91 -25.51 4.93
N LEU A 167 -14.97 -24.69 4.93
CA LEU A 167 -14.98 -23.39 4.27
C LEU A 167 -13.96 -22.44 4.90
N LYS A 168 -13.77 -22.50 6.23
CA LYS A 168 -12.75 -21.72 6.93
C LYS A 168 -11.34 -22.07 6.44
N ALA A 169 -11.01 -23.37 6.35
CA ALA A 169 -9.71 -23.83 5.87
C ALA A 169 -9.48 -23.45 4.40
N LYS A 170 -10.49 -23.63 3.54
CA LYS A 170 -10.47 -23.21 2.14
C LYS A 170 -10.25 -21.71 1.99
N SER A 171 -10.94 -20.92 2.79
CA SER A 171 -10.81 -19.44 2.79
C SER A 171 -9.42 -19.01 3.25
N ALA A 172 -8.85 -19.62 4.28
CA ALA A 172 -7.50 -19.34 4.73
C ALA A 172 -6.46 -19.61 3.62
N ARG A 173 -6.61 -20.76 2.93
CA ARG A 173 -5.75 -21.11 1.79
C ARG A 173 -5.89 -20.10 0.63
N MET A 174 -7.12 -19.71 0.29
CA MET A 174 -7.37 -18.73 -0.78
C MET A 174 -6.76 -17.37 -0.47
N ALA A 175 -6.96 -16.86 0.75
CA ALA A 175 -6.35 -15.61 1.19
C ALA A 175 -4.82 -15.66 1.11
N MET A 176 -4.21 -16.75 1.53
CA MET A 176 -2.77 -16.95 1.45
C MET A 176 -2.27 -16.97 0.00
N LEU A 177 -2.91 -17.70 -0.89
CA LEU A 177 -2.50 -17.81 -2.29
C LEU A 177 -2.55 -16.44 -2.99
N PHE A 178 -3.65 -15.69 -2.84
CA PHE A 178 -3.77 -14.36 -3.43
C PHE A 178 -2.84 -13.33 -2.78
N SER A 179 -2.55 -13.46 -1.48
CA SER A 179 -1.51 -12.65 -0.84
C SER A 179 -0.12 -12.93 -1.43
N ARG A 180 0.22 -14.18 -1.70
CA ARG A 180 1.47 -14.57 -2.39
C ARG A 180 1.49 -14.12 -3.85
N THR A 181 0.36 -14.17 -4.55
CA THR A 181 0.23 -13.57 -5.90
C THR A 181 0.56 -12.08 -5.86
N ASN A 182 0.02 -11.34 -4.90
CA ASN A 182 0.36 -9.93 -4.72
C ASN A 182 1.84 -9.73 -4.39
N THR A 183 2.46 -10.61 -3.61
CA THR A 183 3.91 -10.55 -3.35
C THR A 183 4.71 -10.79 -4.63
N LEU A 184 4.32 -11.74 -5.47
CA LEU A 184 4.93 -11.99 -6.78
C LEU A 184 4.83 -10.74 -7.68
N LEU A 185 3.68 -10.07 -7.70
CA LEU A 185 3.44 -8.89 -8.53
C LEU A 185 4.09 -7.62 -7.96
N SER A 186 4.41 -7.59 -6.67
CA SER A 186 4.91 -6.37 -5.99
C SER A 186 6.26 -5.90 -6.51
N LEU A 187 7.20 -6.82 -6.78
CA LEU A 187 8.52 -6.46 -7.29
C LEU A 187 8.47 -5.90 -8.73
N PRO A 188 7.82 -6.54 -9.71
CA PRO A 188 7.69 -5.96 -11.04
C PRO A 188 6.87 -4.65 -11.04
N MET A 189 5.87 -4.52 -10.17
CA MET A 189 5.13 -3.27 -10.00
C MET A 189 6.06 -2.14 -9.54
N LEU A 190 6.83 -2.35 -8.46
CA LEU A 190 7.78 -1.37 -7.94
C LEU A 190 8.86 -1.04 -8.96
N LEU A 191 9.41 -2.05 -9.67
CA LEU A 191 10.37 -1.84 -10.74
C LEU A 191 9.81 -0.88 -11.80
N SER A 192 8.59 -1.13 -12.29
CA SER A 192 7.95 -0.30 -13.31
C SER A 192 7.72 1.13 -12.84
N MET A 193 7.27 1.32 -11.58
CA MET A 193 7.08 2.63 -10.98
C MET A 193 8.39 3.43 -10.88
N VAL A 194 9.48 2.77 -10.46
CA VAL A 194 10.80 3.42 -10.32
C VAL A 194 11.42 3.67 -11.70
N ALA A 195 11.35 2.71 -12.63
CA ALA A 195 11.89 2.85 -13.98
C ALA A 195 11.25 4.02 -14.74
N ALA A 196 9.94 4.19 -14.63
CA ALA A 196 9.22 5.29 -15.27
C ALA A 196 9.68 6.69 -14.80
N GLN A 197 10.25 6.80 -13.60
CA GLN A 197 10.70 8.08 -13.05
C GLN A 197 12.20 8.34 -13.23
N ASN A 198 13.00 7.29 -13.45
CA ASN A 198 14.45 7.40 -13.37
C ASN A 198 15.18 6.84 -14.61
N LEU A 199 14.52 6.01 -15.43
CA LEU A 199 15.15 5.34 -16.57
C LEU A 199 14.62 5.88 -17.91
N TYR A 200 13.39 6.41 -17.93
CA TYR A 200 12.72 6.90 -19.15
C TYR A 200 12.33 8.38 -19.07
#